data_da4c37f77a78bb85fef57da6de183a3c
#
_entry.id   da4c37f77a78bb85fef57da6de183a3c
#
_cell.length_a   1.000
_cell.length_b   1.000
_cell.length_c   1.000
_cell.angle_alpha   90.00
_cell.angle_beta   90.00
_cell.angle_gamma   90.00
#
_symmetry.space_group_name_H-M   'P 1'
#
loop_
_entity.id
_entity.type
_entity.pdbx_description
1 polymer ?
#
loop_
_entity_poly.entity_id
_entity_poly.type
_entity_poly.pdbx_seq_one_letter_code
_entity_poly.pdbx_strand_id
1 'polypeptide(L)'
;QNIYAGLGNKIASYFKSEKFTSYPSTININQTNLYNTGPIVDKKIQNNKAINNKEIIIGVQGGSQGSEEINSLIYKYLGNNTLKNIKIIHIVGPNNFDNSKKFENYKQIEFIKDMTDFYSSIDLQVSRAGGGVLEAVLINIPLLLIPYKHGTTSTHQSMNAEYLVKSKFAKLCSNYESLEYEFKKLEQLDKSLFEEFSKNNVIKIGNDFIVNKIIDEINK
;
A
#
# COMPACT_ATOMS: atom_id res chain seq x y z
N GLN A 1 4.18 11.16 5.15
CA GLN A 1 3.64 10.14 4.24
C GLN A 1 2.11 10.00 4.30
N ASN A 2 1.40 11.05 4.69
CA ASN A 2 -0.06 11.10 4.69
C ASN A 2 -0.54 12.37 4.00
N ILE A 3 -1.75 12.34 3.43
CA ILE A 3 -2.40 13.53 2.85
C ILE A 3 -2.76 14.54 3.93
N TYR A 4 -3.19 14.07 5.09
CA TYR A 4 -3.47 14.90 6.26
C TYR A 4 -2.29 14.82 7.24
N ALA A 5 -1.65 15.96 7.51
CA ALA A 5 -0.54 16.00 8.46
C ALA A 5 -1.04 15.83 9.90
N GLY A 6 -0.49 14.85 10.62
CA GLY A 6 -0.77 14.65 12.02
C GLY A 6 -0.31 15.82 12.89
N LEU A 7 -0.80 15.90 14.13
CA LEU A 7 -0.57 17.02 15.05
C LEU A 7 0.91 17.38 15.21
N GLY A 8 1.77 16.40 15.40
CA GLY A 8 3.21 16.64 15.53
C GLY A 8 3.81 17.30 14.30
N ASN A 9 3.48 16.82 13.10
CA ASN A 9 3.94 17.41 11.84
C ASN A 9 3.35 18.80 11.62
N LYS A 10 2.09 19.02 12.01
CA LYS A 10 1.45 20.33 11.96
C LYS A 10 2.22 21.33 12.83
N ILE A 11 2.48 21.00 14.10
CA ILE A 11 3.23 21.87 15.03
C ILE A 11 4.64 22.10 14.50
N ALA A 12 5.36 21.05 14.13
CA ALA A 12 6.72 21.13 13.59
C ALA A 12 6.80 22.00 12.33
N SER A 13 5.73 22.09 11.54
CA SER A 13 5.70 22.84 10.30
C SER A 13 5.72 24.38 10.48
N TYR A 14 5.48 24.88 11.68
CA TYR A 14 5.57 26.31 11.99
C TYR A 14 7.00 26.75 12.35
N PHE A 15 7.90 25.81 12.63
CA PHE A 15 9.31 26.14 12.81
C PHE A 15 9.97 26.42 11.46
N LYS A 16 11.07 27.19 11.49
CA LYS A 16 11.84 27.53 10.28
C LYS A 16 12.58 26.27 9.81
N SER A 17 11.92 25.49 8.98
CA SER A 17 12.46 24.22 8.44
C SER A 17 11.90 23.95 7.05
N GLU A 18 12.63 23.23 6.24
CA GLU A 18 12.12 22.67 4.98
C GLU A 18 11.24 21.45 5.25
N LYS A 19 10.16 21.32 4.49
CA LYS A 19 9.17 20.26 4.65
C LYS A 19 9.03 19.49 3.35
N PHE A 20 9.08 18.17 3.45
CA PHE A 20 8.97 17.26 2.32
C PHE A 20 7.73 16.40 2.45
N THR A 21 6.92 16.32 1.40
CA THR A 21 5.67 15.56 1.41
C THR A 21 5.66 14.49 0.33
N SER A 22 5.06 13.35 0.66
CA SER A 22 4.96 12.21 -0.25
C SER A 22 3.76 12.30 -1.19
N TYR A 23 2.72 13.00 -0.79
CA TYR A 23 1.53 13.22 -1.61
C TYR A 23 1.53 14.61 -2.24
N PRO A 24 0.99 14.76 -3.47
CA PRO A 24 0.98 16.05 -4.18
C PRO A 24 0.22 17.16 -3.44
N SER A 25 -0.74 16.80 -2.60
CA SER A 25 -1.58 17.75 -1.87
C SER A 25 -1.70 17.38 -0.40
N THR A 26 -0.62 17.60 0.37
CA THR A 26 -0.68 17.42 1.82
C THR A 26 -1.32 18.64 2.48
N ILE A 27 -2.36 18.41 3.29
CA ILE A 27 -3.12 19.42 4.02
C ILE A 27 -2.82 19.40 5.52
N ASN A 28 -3.34 20.38 6.27
CA ASN A 28 -3.11 20.55 7.71
C ASN A 28 -1.63 20.74 8.08
N ILE A 29 -0.88 21.41 7.21
CA ILE A 29 0.54 21.72 7.37
C ILE A 29 0.83 23.14 6.87
N ASN A 30 1.76 23.87 7.51
CA ASN A 30 2.21 25.15 7.02
C ASN A 30 2.87 25.00 5.65
N GLN A 31 2.41 25.76 4.67
CA GLN A 31 2.84 25.65 3.27
C GLN A 31 4.17 26.36 2.96
N THR A 32 4.71 27.15 3.89
CA THR A 32 6.01 27.83 3.70
C THR A 32 7.13 26.79 3.63
N ASN A 33 7.99 26.87 2.64
CA ASN A 33 9.08 25.90 2.40
C ASN A 33 8.60 24.44 2.35
N LEU A 34 7.45 24.21 1.72
CA LEU A 34 6.89 22.88 1.51
C LEU A 34 7.21 22.40 0.10
N TYR A 35 7.81 21.24 0.01
CA TYR A 35 8.17 20.59 -1.26
C TYR A 35 7.43 19.27 -1.39
N ASN A 36 6.71 19.11 -2.49
CA ASN A 36 6.18 17.82 -2.86
C ASN A 36 7.25 17.01 -3.60
N THR A 37 7.88 16.11 -2.89
CA THR A 37 9.00 15.32 -3.42
C THR A 37 8.61 13.91 -3.80
N GLY A 38 7.49 13.41 -3.28
CA GLY A 38 7.19 11.98 -3.26
C GLY A 38 7.80 11.27 -2.05
N PRO A 39 7.50 9.98 -1.88
CA PRO A 39 8.01 9.16 -0.79
C PRO A 39 9.52 8.89 -0.93
N ILE A 40 10.17 8.64 0.22
CA ILE A 40 11.49 8.01 0.26
C ILE A 40 11.25 6.51 0.25
N VAL A 41 11.85 5.82 -0.71
CA VAL A 41 11.71 4.36 -0.88
C VAL A 41 13.07 3.72 -1.10
N ASP A 42 13.19 2.42 -0.83
CA ASP A 42 14.39 1.68 -1.18
C ASP A 42 14.52 1.62 -2.72
N LYS A 43 15.68 2.02 -3.25
CA LYS A 43 15.97 2.02 -4.70
C LYS A 43 15.94 0.61 -5.31
N LYS A 44 15.99 -0.44 -4.49
CA LYS A 44 15.88 -1.83 -4.95
C LYS A 44 14.45 -2.24 -5.30
N ILE A 45 13.44 -1.51 -4.80
CA ILE A 45 12.05 -1.82 -5.07
C ILE A 45 11.76 -1.55 -6.55
N GLN A 46 11.63 -2.62 -7.31
CA GLN A 46 11.32 -2.60 -8.74
C GLN A 46 10.32 -3.71 -9.04
N ASN A 47 9.39 -3.44 -9.93
CA ASN A 47 8.50 -4.46 -10.48
C ASN A 47 8.61 -4.46 -12.00
N ASN A 48 9.35 -5.43 -12.53
CA ASN A 48 9.49 -5.67 -13.96
C ASN A 48 8.69 -6.89 -14.41
N LYS A 49 7.81 -7.40 -13.56
CA LYS A 49 7.05 -8.63 -13.81
C LYS A 49 5.90 -8.35 -14.78
N ALA A 50 5.84 -9.10 -15.86
CA ALA A 50 4.64 -9.16 -16.69
C ALA A 50 3.53 -9.95 -15.96
N ILE A 51 2.32 -9.42 -15.94
CA ILE A 51 1.17 -10.10 -15.32
C ILE A 51 0.94 -11.45 -16.02
N ASN A 52 0.91 -12.53 -15.23
CA ASN A 52 0.63 -13.85 -15.74
C ASN A 52 -0.81 -13.93 -16.25
N ASN A 53 -0.98 -14.52 -17.44
CA ASN A 53 -2.31 -14.67 -18.04
C ASN A 53 -3.11 -15.85 -17.48
N LYS A 54 -2.46 -16.75 -16.71
CA LYS A 54 -3.07 -17.97 -16.19
C LYS A 54 -3.35 -17.94 -14.69
N GLU A 55 -2.67 -17.08 -13.95
CA GLU A 55 -2.75 -17.03 -12.51
C GLU A 55 -2.39 -15.63 -12.01
N ILE A 56 -3.10 -15.13 -11.00
CA ILE A 56 -2.85 -13.84 -10.37
C ILE A 56 -2.33 -14.08 -8.95
N ILE A 57 -1.21 -13.46 -8.59
CA ILE A 57 -0.64 -13.56 -7.24
C ILE A 57 -1.03 -12.31 -6.44
N ILE A 58 -1.83 -12.51 -5.41
CA ILE A 58 -2.30 -11.47 -4.50
C ILE A 58 -1.37 -11.42 -3.29
N GLY A 59 -0.71 -10.28 -3.08
CA GLY A 59 0.02 -9.99 -1.85
C GLY A 59 -0.91 -9.37 -0.82
N VAL A 60 -0.87 -9.86 0.42
CA VAL A 60 -1.66 -9.30 1.52
C VAL A 60 -0.75 -8.82 2.63
N GLN A 61 -0.96 -7.60 3.12
CA GLN A 61 -0.24 -7.08 4.28
C GLN A 61 -1.06 -6.10 5.11
N GLY A 62 -0.92 -6.16 6.42
CA GLY A 62 -1.57 -5.25 7.37
C GLY A 62 -0.68 -4.11 7.90
N GLY A 63 0.54 -3.94 7.33
CA GLY A 63 1.61 -3.09 7.87
C GLY A 63 2.60 -3.91 8.73
N SER A 64 3.60 -3.26 9.32
CA SER A 64 4.71 -3.91 10.04
C SER A 64 4.28 -4.80 11.22
N GLN A 65 3.15 -4.48 11.86
CA GLN A 65 2.59 -5.26 12.98
C GLN A 65 1.53 -6.26 12.52
N GLY A 66 1.19 -6.28 11.23
CA GLY A 66 0.04 -7.02 10.73
C GLY A 66 -1.29 -6.30 10.99
N SER A 67 -2.39 -6.94 10.66
CA SER A 67 -3.74 -6.45 10.88
C SER A 67 -4.69 -7.59 11.13
N GLU A 68 -5.17 -7.71 12.35
CA GLU A 68 -6.14 -8.73 12.75
C GLU A 68 -7.40 -8.70 11.88
N GLU A 69 -7.91 -7.49 11.55
CA GLU A 69 -9.07 -7.35 10.67
C GLU A 69 -8.79 -7.89 9.26
N ILE A 70 -7.64 -7.53 8.65
CA ILE A 70 -7.28 -8.06 7.31
C ILE A 70 -7.07 -9.57 7.38
N ASN A 71 -6.33 -10.07 8.38
CA ASN A 71 -6.09 -11.49 8.57
C ASN A 71 -7.42 -12.26 8.66
N SER A 72 -8.37 -11.76 9.46
CA SER A 72 -9.70 -12.36 9.63
C SER A 72 -10.52 -12.37 8.34
N LEU A 73 -10.49 -11.30 7.55
CA LEU A 73 -11.18 -11.23 6.26
C LEU A 73 -10.62 -12.26 5.27
N ILE A 74 -9.29 -12.37 5.18
CA ILE A 74 -8.63 -13.35 4.31
C ILE A 74 -8.94 -14.79 4.77
N TYR A 75 -8.83 -15.07 6.06
CA TYR A 75 -9.15 -16.41 6.57
C TYR A 75 -10.62 -16.79 6.37
N LYS A 76 -11.54 -15.83 6.52
CA LYS A 76 -12.96 -16.04 6.21
C LYS A 76 -13.16 -16.38 4.74
N TYR A 77 -12.45 -15.66 3.83
CA TYR A 77 -12.51 -15.95 2.40
C TYR A 77 -11.99 -17.37 2.09
N LEU A 78 -10.82 -17.72 2.59
CA LEU A 78 -10.20 -19.02 2.40
C LEU A 78 -11.01 -20.19 2.99
N GLY A 79 -11.70 -19.96 4.09
CA GLY A 79 -12.58 -20.96 4.71
C GLY A 79 -13.85 -21.24 3.92
N ASN A 80 -14.31 -20.28 3.13
CA ASN A 80 -15.57 -20.37 2.37
C ASN A 80 -15.35 -20.66 0.87
N ASN A 81 -14.13 -20.53 0.37
CA ASN A 81 -13.82 -20.61 -1.06
C ASN A 81 -12.57 -21.42 -1.33
N THR A 82 -12.53 -22.10 -2.47
CA THR A 82 -11.31 -22.68 -3.03
C THR A 82 -10.72 -21.70 -4.03
N LEU A 83 -9.42 -21.37 -3.89
CA LEU A 83 -8.74 -20.43 -4.78
C LEU A 83 -8.60 -21.04 -6.19
N LYS A 84 -9.15 -20.37 -7.18
CA LYS A 84 -9.03 -20.73 -8.61
C LYS A 84 -8.34 -19.59 -9.36
N ASN A 85 -7.29 -19.94 -10.11
CA ASN A 85 -6.51 -18.95 -10.90
C ASN A 85 -5.89 -17.80 -10.08
N ILE A 86 -5.94 -17.87 -8.75
CA ILE A 86 -5.28 -16.93 -7.85
C ILE A 86 -4.44 -17.66 -6.81
N LYS A 87 -3.34 -17.02 -6.41
CA LYS A 87 -2.53 -17.39 -5.23
C LYS A 87 -2.47 -16.24 -4.27
N ILE A 88 -2.37 -16.53 -2.98
CA ILE A 88 -2.24 -15.52 -1.93
C ILE A 88 -0.93 -15.69 -1.18
N ILE A 89 -0.13 -14.62 -1.12
CA ILE A 89 1.04 -14.49 -0.24
C ILE A 89 0.67 -13.50 0.84
N HIS A 90 0.55 -13.94 2.09
CA HIS A 90 0.01 -13.16 3.20
C HIS A 90 1.04 -12.91 4.28
N ILE A 91 1.46 -11.66 4.45
CA ILE A 91 2.28 -11.21 5.59
C ILE A 91 1.32 -10.90 6.74
N VAL A 92 1.21 -11.84 7.68
CA VAL A 92 0.22 -11.76 8.77
C VAL A 92 0.65 -10.83 9.91
N GLY A 93 1.94 -10.56 10.02
CA GLY A 93 2.53 -9.77 11.10
C GLY A 93 3.08 -10.63 12.24
N PRO A 94 4.00 -10.05 13.05
CA PRO A 94 4.60 -10.73 14.20
C PRO A 94 3.53 -11.29 15.14
N ASN A 95 3.75 -12.51 15.62
CA ASN A 95 2.85 -13.25 16.52
C ASN A 95 1.44 -13.60 15.96
N ASN A 96 1.20 -13.39 14.67
CA ASN A 96 -0.07 -13.74 14.03
C ASN A 96 0.01 -14.97 13.13
N PHE A 97 1.16 -15.64 13.10
CA PHE A 97 1.34 -16.86 12.31
C PHE A 97 0.56 -18.03 12.95
N ASP A 98 -0.30 -18.67 12.18
CA ASP A 98 -1.14 -19.77 12.64
C ASP A 98 -0.95 -21.01 11.77
N ASN A 99 -0.28 -22.01 12.32
CA ASN A 99 0.00 -23.28 11.64
C ASN A 99 -1.25 -24.08 11.21
N SER A 100 -2.42 -23.79 11.81
CA SER A 100 -3.69 -24.40 11.44
C SER A 100 -4.27 -23.86 10.12
N LYS A 101 -3.84 -22.68 9.67
CA LYS A 101 -4.32 -22.01 8.47
C LYS A 101 -3.61 -22.53 7.22
N LYS A 102 -3.87 -23.76 6.86
CA LYS A 102 -3.32 -24.41 5.67
C LYS A 102 -4.41 -24.51 4.59
N PHE A 103 -4.22 -23.76 3.51
CA PHE A 103 -5.12 -23.77 2.36
C PHE A 103 -4.30 -23.97 1.08
N GLU A 104 -4.91 -24.56 0.08
CA GLU A 104 -4.29 -24.68 -1.24
C GLU A 104 -4.10 -23.28 -1.87
N ASN A 105 -2.99 -23.05 -2.57
CA ASN A 105 -2.65 -21.75 -3.19
C ASN A 105 -2.55 -20.56 -2.20
N TYR A 106 -2.31 -20.85 -0.91
CA TYR A 106 -2.11 -19.86 0.13
C TYR A 106 -0.79 -20.04 0.85
N LYS A 107 0.01 -18.98 0.95
CA LYS A 107 1.27 -18.97 1.70
C LYS A 107 1.20 -17.88 2.77
N GLN A 108 1.39 -18.29 4.02
CA GLN A 108 1.49 -17.39 5.16
C GLN A 108 2.96 -17.08 5.46
N ILE A 109 3.26 -15.83 5.78
CA ILE A 109 4.60 -15.35 6.15
C ILE A 109 4.41 -14.45 7.38
N GLU A 110 5.18 -14.66 8.44
CA GLU A 110 5.06 -13.84 9.65
C GLU A 110 5.57 -12.42 9.43
N PHE A 111 6.77 -12.29 8.87
CA PHE A 111 7.43 -11.01 8.64
C PHE A 111 8.42 -11.11 7.46
N ILE A 112 8.54 -10.04 6.69
CA ILE A 112 9.56 -9.91 5.64
C ILE A 112 10.40 -8.66 5.96
N LYS A 113 11.71 -8.84 6.02
CA LYS A 113 12.66 -7.75 6.27
C LYS A 113 12.91 -6.92 5.01
N ASP A 114 13.05 -7.57 3.86
CA ASP A 114 13.23 -6.94 2.55
C ASP A 114 11.97 -7.17 1.70
N MET A 115 11.26 -6.08 1.43
CA MET A 115 10.01 -6.13 0.67
C MET A 115 10.22 -6.32 -0.83
N THR A 116 11.46 -6.30 -1.32
CA THR A 116 11.76 -6.42 -2.76
C THR A 116 11.24 -7.74 -3.32
N ASP A 117 11.50 -8.85 -2.62
CA ASP A 117 11.03 -10.18 -3.05
C ASP A 117 9.50 -10.30 -3.01
N PHE A 118 8.87 -9.67 -2.02
CA PHE A 118 7.41 -9.64 -1.93
C PHE A 118 6.81 -8.90 -3.12
N TYR A 119 7.26 -7.67 -3.37
CA TYR A 119 6.75 -6.87 -4.48
C TYR A 119 7.01 -7.48 -5.85
N SER A 120 8.17 -8.11 -6.06
CA SER A 120 8.47 -8.81 -7.31
C SER A 120 7.63 -10.07 -7.54
N SER A 121 7.07 -10.63 -6.47
CA SER A 121 6.28 -11.87 -6.52
C SER A 121 4.79 -11.64 -6.78
N ILE A 122 4.25 -10.47 -6.47
CA ILE A 122 2.82 -10.20 -6.49
C ILE A 122 2.38 -9.41 -7.73
N ASP A 123 1.13 -9.57 -8.12
CA ASP A 123 0.48 -8.83 -9.20
C ASP A 123 -0.47 -7.76 -8.68
N LEU A 124 -0.98 -7.93 -7.46
CA LEU A 124 -1.93 -7.05 -6.79
C LEU A 124 -1.68 -7.07 -5.28
N GLN A 125 -1.92 -5.96 -4.59
CA GLN A 125 -1.78 -5.88 -3.14
C GLN A 125 -3.09 -5.58 -2.43
N VAL A 126 -3.40 -6.35 -1.39
CA VAL A 126 -4.43 -6.04 -0.38
C VAL A 126 -3.74 -5.46 0.85
N SER A 127 -4.12 -4.26 1.27
CA SER A 127 -3.46 -3.64 2.44
C SER A 127 -4.26 -2.52 3.11
N ARG A 128 -3.74 -2.03 4.24
CA ARG A 128 -4.13 -0.74 4.81
C ARG A 128 -3.67 0.42 3.91
N ALA A 129 -4.35 1.56 4.00
CA ALA A 129 -3.94 2.78 3.30
C ALA A 129 -2.89 3.60 4.08
N GLY A 130 -1.85 2.91 4.59
CA GLY A 130 -0.71 3.52 5.29
C GLY A 130 0.38 4.03 4.34
N GLY A 131 1.54 4.39 4.90
CA GLY A 131 2.67 4.91 4.10
C GLY A 131 3.24 3.90 3.09
N GLY A 132 3.27 2.61 3.42
CA GLY A 132 3.83 1.56 2.55
C GLY A 132 3.09 1.33 1.23
N VAL A 133 1.84 1.83 1.09
CA VAL A 133 1.12 1.70 -0.20
C VAL A 133 1.77 2.49 -1.33
N LEU A 134 2.53 3.53 -1.01
CA LEU A 134 3.21 4.35 -2.01
C LEU A 134 4.34 3.59 -2.72
N GLU A 135 4.96 2.62 -2.06
CA GLU A 135 5.94 1.72 -2.68
C GLU A 135 5.28 0.88 -3.78
N ALA A 136 4.14 0.26 -3.49
CA ALA A 136 3.38 -0.51 -4.47
C ALA A 136 2.90 0.36 -5.65
N VAL A 137 2.41 1.59 -5.38
CA VAL A 137 1.99 2.54 -6.43
C VAL A 137 3.15 2.90 -7.34
N LEU A 138 4.34 3.17 -6.79
CA LEU A 138 5.52 3.55 -7.58
C LEU A 138 5.95 2.48 -8.59
N ILE A 139 5.70 1.22 -8.27
CA ILE A 139 6.03 0.08 -9.14
C ILE A 139 4.81 -0.48 -9.88
N ASN A 140 3.73 0.28 -9.93
CA ASN A 140 2.50 -0.02 -10.65
C ASN A 140 1.80 -1.32 -10.21
N ILE A 141 1.85 -1.66 -8.92
CA ILE A 141 1.05 -2.73 -8.32
C ILE A 141 -0.31 -2.15 -7.90
N PRO A 142 -1.43 -2.63 -8.47
CA PRO A 142 -2.79 -2.20 -8.09
C PRO A 142 -3.10 -2.57 -6.64
N LEU A 143 -3.99 -1.79 -6.01
CA LEU A 143 -4.30 -1.91 -4.60
C LEU A 143 -5.79 -2.22 -4.37
N LEU A 144 -6.07 -3.17 -3.49
CA LEU A 144 -7.34 -3.29 -2.80
C LEU A 144 -7.13 -2.80 -1.36
N LEU A 145 -7.73 -1.67 -1.02
CA LEU A 145 -7.50 -1.00 0.25
C LEU A 145 -8.58 -1.29 1.26
N ILE A 146 -8.15 -1.67 2.46
CA ILE A 146 -8.99 -1.85 3.65
C ILE A 146 -8.52 -0.85 4.70
N PRO A 147 -8.97 0.41 4.67
CA PRO A 147 -8.51 1.44 5.60
C PRO A 147 -8.88 1.10 7.04
N TYR A 148 -8.03 1.49 7.99
CA TYR A 148 -8.31 1.34 9.41
C TYR A 148 -9.48 2.24 9.83
N LYS A 149 -10.44 1.71 10.60
CA LYS A 149 -11.71 2.40 10.89
C LYS A 149 -11.78 3.03 12.28
N HIS A 150 -10.75 2.86 13.11
CA HIS A 150 -10.80 3.26 14.52
C HIS A 150 -9.76 4.32 14.87
N GLY A 151 -10.10 5.22 15.81
CA GLY A 151 -9.20 6.24 16.34
C GLY A 151 -8.74 7.28 15.31
N THR A 152 -7.78 8.09 15.69
CA THR A 152 -7.25 9.21 14.86
C THR A 152 -6.54 8.74 13.59
N THR A 153 -5.97 7.55 13.59
CA THR A 153 -5.32 6.95 12.41
C THR A 153 -6.31 6.63 11.30
N SER A 154 -7.60 6.44 11.61
CA SER A 154 -8.65 6.17 10.62
C SER A 154 -8.81 7.33 9.63
N THR A 155 -8.81 8.57 10.11
CA THR A 155 -8.93 9.77 9.26
C THR A 155 -7.79 9.83 8.24
N HIS A 156 -6.55 9.61 8.67
CA HIS A 156 -5.39 9.63 7.76
C HIS A 156 -5.47 8.55 6.70
N GLN A 157 -5.83 7.32 7.09
CA GLN A 157 -5.93 6.21 6.15
C GLN A 157 -7.12 6.35 5.20
N SER A 158 -8.25 6.89 5.67
CA SER A 158 -9.40 7.16 4.81
C SER A 158 -9.08 8.20 3.73
N MET A 159 -8.38 9.28 4.09
CA MET A 159 -7.97 10.31 3.13
C MET A 159 -6.92 9.80 2.13
N ASN A 160 -5.95 9.00 2.60
CA ASN A 160 -4.99 8.35 1.71
C ASN A 160 -5.70 7.42 0.72
N ALA A 161 -6.64 6.59 1.21
CA ALA A 161 -7.42 5.68 0.37
C ALA A 161 -8.25 6.45 -0.67
N GLU A 162 -8.95 7.52 -0.25
CA GLU A 162 -9.76 8.35 -1.14
C GLU A 162 -8.90 8.94 -2.27
N TYR A 163 -7.72 9.47 -1.95
CA TYR A 163 -6.79 9.99 -2.95
C TYR A 163 -6.37 8.91 -3.94
N LEU A 164 -5.97 7.73 -3.45
CA LEU A 164 -5.51 6.63 -4.29
C LEU A 164 -6.62 6.07 -5.19
N VAL A 165 -7.86 6.02 -4.69
CA VAL A 165 -9.03 5.63 -5.49
C VAL A 165 -9.33 6.67 -6.57
N LYS A 166 -9.35 7.96 -6.24
CA LYS A 166 -9.54 9.04 -7.22
C LYS A 166 -8.44 9.06 -8.29
N SER A 167 -7.22 8.72 -7.91
CA SER A 167 -6.08 8.62 -8.82
C SER A 167 -6.03 7.30 -9.59
N LYS A 168 -7.01 6.43 -9.42
CA LYS A 168 -7.11 5.10 -10.06
C LYS A 168 -5.98 4.13 -9.70
N PHE A 169 -5.35 4.29 -8.55
CA PHE A 169 -4.34 3.36 -8.03
C PHE A 169 -4.92 2.31 -7.09
N ALA A 170 -6.18 2.47 -6.67
CA ALA A 170 -6.78 1.59 -5.69
C ALA A 170 -8.28 1.42 -5.88
N LYS A 171 -8.80 0.27 -5.45
CA LYS A 171 -10.23 0.09 -5.10
C LYS A 171 -10.38 -0.02 -3.59
N LEU A 172 -11.48 0.48 -3.08
CA LEU A 172 -11.81 0.40 -1.66
C LEU A 172 -12.60 -0.89 -1.38
N CYS A 173 -12.11 -1.69 -0.43
CA CYS A 173 -12.80 -2.85 0.11
C CYS A 173 -13.21 -2.54 1.56
N SER A 174 -14.44 -2.07 1.77
CA SER A 174 -14.88 -1.62 3.08
C SER A 174 -15.32 -2.75 4.02
N ASN A 175 -15.61 -3.93 3.48
CA ASN A 175 -16.12 -5.10 4.18
C ASN A 175 -15.77 -6.40 3.45
N TYR A 176 -16.21 -7.53 4.02
CA TYR A 176 -15.97 -8.85 3.45
C TYR A 176 -16.57 -8.99 2.04
N GLU A 177 -17.81 -8.52 1.84
CA GLU A 177 -18.56 -8.66 0.60
C GLU A 177 -17.87 -7.94 -0.56
N SER A 178 -17.33 -6.75 -0.31
CA SER A 178 -16.57 -5.99 -1.33
C SER A 178 -15.23 -6.66 -1.66
N LEU A 179 -14.54 -7.23 -0.68
CA LEU A 179 -13.31 -7.99 -0.90
C LEU A 179 -13.59 -9.28 -1.67
N GLU A 180 -14.62 -10.02 -1.27
CA GLU A 180 -15.04 -11.26 -1.93
C GLU A 180 -15.43 -11.00 -3.40
N TYR A 181 -16.17 -9.92 -3.66
CA TYR A 181 -16.53 -9.53 -5.02
C TYR A 181 -15.29 -9.31 -5.93
N GLU A 182 -14.30 -8.56 -5.45
CA GLU A 182 -13.07 -8.34 -6.23
C GLU A 182 -12.26 -9.64 -6.40
N PHE A 183 -12.18 -10.49 -5.38
CA PHE A 183 -11.49 -11.78 -5.49
C PHE A 183 -12.17 -12.73 -6.48
N LYS A 184 -13.51 -12.79 -6.50
CA LYS A 184 -14.28 -13.57 -7.48
C LYS A 184 -14.02 -13.11 -8.92
N LYS A 185 -13.87 -11.82 -9.15
CA LYS A 185 -13.49 -11.28 -10.47
C LYS A 185 -12.08 -11.74 -10.86
N LEU A 186 -11.12 -11.67 -9.94
CA LEU A 186 -9.75 -12.12 -10.17
C LEU A 186 -9.68 -13.63 -10.44
N GLU A 187 -10.49 -14.44 -9.76
CA GLU A 187 -10.61 -15.88 -10.04
C GLU A 187 -11.13 -16.18 -11.46
N GLN A 188 -11.91 -15.28 -12.04
CA GLN A 188 -12.37 -15.34 -13.42
C GLN A 188 -11.34 -14.76 -14.41
N LEU A 189 -10.16 -14.37 -13.93
CA LEU A 189 -9.12 -13.67 -14.69
C LEU A 189 -9.60 -12.35 -15.30
N ASP A 190 -10.57 -11.69 -14.66
CA ASP A 190 -10.97 -10.35 -15.03
C ASP A 190 -9.84 -9.36 -14.74
N LYS A 191 -9.25 -8.82 -15.79
CA LYS A 191 -8.12 -7.90 -15.73
C LYS A 191 -8.51 -6.44 -15.73
N SER A 192 -9.80 -6.12 -15.71
CA SER A 192 -10.28 -4.73 -15.70
C SER A 192 -9.66 -3.92 -14.56
N LEU A 193 -9.38 -4.56 -13.43
CA LEU A 193 -8.67 -3.94 -12.30
C LEU A 193 -7.28 -3.45 -12.72
N PHE A 194 -6.51 -4.22 -13.47
CA PHE A 194 -5.16 -3.88 -13.90
C PHE A 194 -5.16 -2.83 -15.03
N GLU A 195 -6.17 -2.82 -15.87
CA GLU A 195 -6.32 -1.86 -16.97
C GLU A 195 -6.67 -0.46 -16.48
N GLU A 196 -7.46 -0.37 -15.39
CA GLU A 196 -7.81 0.90 -14.74
C GLU A 196 -6.61 1.55 -14.03
N PHE A 197 -5.69 0.69 -13.56
CA PHE A 197 -4.53 1.16 -12.82
C PHE A 197 -3.39 1.35 -13.78
N SER A 198 -3.04 2.43 -14.16
CA SER A 198 -1.76 2.34 -14.69
C SER A 198 -1.12 3.54 -15.27
N LYS A 199 -1.66 4.35 -15.89
CA LYS A 199 -0.81 5.05 -16.88
C LYS A 199 -0.39 6.47 -16.46
N ASN A 200 -0.92 6.97 -15.34
CA ASN A 200 -0.69 8.36 -14.92
C ASN A 200 -0.13 8.44 -13.48
N ASN A 201 0.94 7.70 -13.20
CA ASN A 201 1.57 7.80 -11.89
C ASN A 201 2.18 9.20 -11.70
N VAL A 202 1.53 10.03 -10.89
CA VAL A 202 1.98 11.37 -10.53
C VAL A 202 2.86 11.40 -9.27
N ILE A 203 3.02 10.23 -8.61
CA ILE A 203 3.86 10.10 -7.43
C ILE A 203 5.30 9.85 -7.89
N LYS A 204 6.21 10.75 -7.54
CA LYS A 204 7.64 10.64 -7.87
C LYS A 204 8.42 10.14 -6.65
N ILE A 205 9.58 9.54 -6.89
CA ILE A 205 10.52 9.17 -5.81
C ILE A 205 11.23 10.42 -5.32
N GLY A 206 11.19 10.64 -4.00
CA GLY A 206 11.77 11.83 -3.36
C GLY A 206 13.24 11.76 -3.02
N ASN A 207 13.86 10.57 -3.12
CA ASN A 207 15.21 10.30 -2.62
C ASN A 207 16.25 11.32 -3.08
N ASP A 208 16.42 11.49 -4.38
CA ASP A 208 17.49 12.31 -4.91
C ASP A 208 17.27 13.81 -4.65
N PHE A 209 16.01 14.27 -4.70
CA PHE A 209 15.68 15.65 -4.38
C PHE A 209 16.01 15.98 -2.91
N ILE A 210 15.65 15.12 -1.99
CA ILE A 210 15.88 15.33 -0.55
C ILE A 210 17.37 15.27 -0.24
N VAL A 211 18.11 14.31 -0.81
CA VAL A 211 19.58 14.21 -0.65
C VAL A 211 20.27 15.47 -1.14
N ASN A 212 19.94 15.95 -2.34
CA ASN A 212 20.53 17.17 -2.89
C ASN A 212 20.25 18.40 -2.02
N LYS A 213 19.02 18.53 -1.52
CA LYS A 213 18.66 19.60 -0.59
C LYS A 213 19.45 19.57 0.72
N ILE A 214 19.71 18.40 1.28
CA ILE A 214 20.54 18.25 2.49
C ILE A 214 21.99 18.64 2.20
N ILE A 215 22.54 18.21 1.06
CA ILE A 215 23.89 18.57 0.65
C ILE A 215 24.03 20.08 0.48
N ASP A 216 23.07 20.73 -0.18
CA ASP A 216 23.07 22.17 -0.38
C ASP A 216 23.04 22.96 0.95
N GLU A 217 22.34 22.46 1.97
CA GLU A 217 22.31 23.08 3.29
C GLU A 217 23.62 22.88 4.09
N ILE A 218 24.28 21.74 3.92
CA ILE A 218 25.57 21.45 4.59
C ILE A 218 26.69 22.32 4.02
N ASN A 219 26.59 22.66 2.73
CA ASN A 219 27.62 23.45 2.01
C ASN A 219 27.45 24.98 2.15
N LYS A 220 26.43 25.44 2.88
CA LYS A 220 26.23 26.88 3.22
C LYS A 220 26.97 27.28 4.48
#